data_d77d5077a0198c02a1ed0f57d2a37083
#
_entry.id   d77d5077a0198c02a1ed0f57d2a37083
#
_cell.length_a   1.000
_cell.length_b   1.000
_cell.length_c   1.000
_cell.angle_alpha   90.00
_cell.angle_beta   90.00
_cell.angle_gamma   90.00
#
_symmetry.space_group_name_H-M   'P 1'
#
loop_
_entity.id
_entity.type
_entity.pdbx_description
1 polymer ?
#
loop_
_entity_poly.entity_id
_entity_poly.type
_entity_poly.pdbx_seq_one_letter_code
_entity_poly.pdbx_strand_id
1 'polypeptide(L)'
;NSISPTVRDIQRACEVSSTSIVHSDLKWLHATGYIDWVSGTARGIKVLDRDGEPVPNVPRIQVVGYVQAGEPIHYFSLQGAGSSQEFDTVEVPPGLRGRHDDLFGLKVKGTSMVDALVDDGDVVIVRQTPVANDGEMVIAWLKDNEETTLKRFYSEGPRIRLQPANSAFDPIFCSAEDVEIKGRVVHIHRNLI
;
A
#
# COMPACT_ATOMS: atom_id res chain seq x y z
N ASN A 1 3.80 10.30 7.70
CA ASN A 1 5.00 11.08 8.04
C ASN A 1 6.10 10.09 8.37
N SER A 2 6.96 9.82 7.38
CA SER A 2 8.21 9.10 7.61
C SER A 2 9.13 10.03 8.41
N ILE A 3 9.16 9.82 9.70
CA ILE A 3 9.92 10.64 10.62
C ILE A 3 11.28 9.96 10.79
N SER A 4 12.38 10.70 10.55
CA SER A 4 13.75 10.20 10.79
C SER A 4 13.88 9.63 12.20
N PRO A 5 14.55 8.47 12.38
CA PRO A 5 14.67 7.82 13.66
C PRO A 5 15.47 8.65 14.67
N THR A 6 15.18 8.50 15.94
CA THR A 6 16.03 8.98 17.02
C THR A 6 17.17 8.00 17.28
N VAL A 7 18.23 8.45 17.96
CA VAL A 7 19.33 7.57 18.39
C VAL A 7 18.83 6.38 19.20
N ARG A 8 17.79 6.58 20.02
CA ARG A 8 17.18 5.50 20.82
C ARG A 8 16.38 4.52 19.96
N ASP A 9 15.74 5.01 18.91
CA ASP A 9 15.01 4.14 17.97
C ASP A 9 16.01 3.24 17.23
N ILE A 10 17.14 3.82 16.78
CA ILE A 10 18.23 3.07 16.13
C ILE A 10 18.82 2.05 17.11
N GLN A 11 19.13 2.45 18.36
CA GLN A 11 19.66 1.55 19.38
C GLN A 11 18.76 0.32 19.55
N ARG A 12 17.45 0.55 19.65
CA ARG A 12 16.46 -0.51 19.85
C ARG A 12 16.33 -1.40 18.62
N ALA A 13 16.24 -0.81 17.42
CA ALA A 13 16.06 -1.53 16.17
C ALA A 13 17.29 -2.37 15.77
N CYS A 14 18.50 -1.88 16.10
CA CYS A 14 19.75 -2.58 15.79
C CYS A 14 20.26 -3.43 16.97
N GLU A 15 19.51 -3.54 18.07
CA GLU A 15 19.86 -4.29 19.28
C GLU A 15 21.26 -3.93 19.85
N VAL A 16 21.67 -2.66 19.69
CA VAL A 16 22.97 -2.16 20.13
C VAL A 16 22.94 -1.88 21.64
N SER A 17 24.00 -2.28 22.35
CA SER A 17 24.05 -2.24 23.80
C SER A 17 24.02 -0.84 24.41
N SER A 18 24.44 0.21 23.66
CA SER A 18 24.44 1.58 24.18
C SER A 18 24.23 2.64 23.10
N THR A 19 23.67 3.78 23.49
CA THR A 19 23.54 4.96 22.61
C THR A 19 24.89 5.54 22.20
N SER A 20 25.96 5.31 22.97
CA SER A 20 27.31 5.78 22.67
C SER A 20 27.87 5.10 21.42
N ILE A 21 27.58 3.80 21.23
CA ILE A 21 27.97 3.07 20.02
C ILE A 21 27.21 3.67 18.82
N VAL A 22 25.90 3.85 18.92
CA VAL A 22 25.09 4.46 17.86
C VAL A 22 25.64 5.84 17.48
N HIS A 23 26.02 6.67 18.45
CA HIS A 23 26.63 7.97 18.17
C HIS A 23 27.98 7.85 17.44
N SER A 24 28.79 6.85 17.80
CA SER A 24 30.06 6.59 17.11
C SER A 24 29.82 6.20 15.64
N ASP A 25 28.88 5.29 15.42
CA ASP A 25 28.51 4.81 14.09
C ASP A 25 27.92 5.93 13.22
N LEU A 26 27.04 6.76 13.79
CA LEU A 26 26.48 7.93 13.07
C LEU A 26 27.57 8.95 12.71
N LYS A 27 28.56 9.18 13.58
CA LYS A 27 29.73 10.05 13.24
C LYS A 27 30.52 9.48 12.08
N TRP A 28 30.76 8.17 12.10
CA TRP A 28 31.50 7.51 11.03
C TRP A 28 30.72 7.56 9.70
N LEU A 29 29.42 7.24 9.70
CA LEU A 29 28.56 7.32 8.53
C LEU A 29 28.47 8.74 7.94
N HIS A 30 28.42 9.76 8.81
CA HIS A 30 28.43 11.15 8.38
C HIS A 30 29.78 11.54 7.77
N ALA A 31 30.89 11.15 8.42
CA ALA A 31 32.23 11.43 7.93
C ALA A 31 32.55 10.74 6.58
N THR A 32 31.91 9.61 6.31
CA THR A 32 32.06 8.85 5.06
C THR A 32 31.02 9.22 3.99
N GLY A 33 30.12 10.17 4.28
CA GLY A 33 29.16 10.70 3.31
C GLY A 33 27.93 9.82 3.05
N TYR A 34 27.64 8.85 3.92
CA TYR A 34 26.42 8.03 3.82
C TYR A 34 25.18 8.69 4.39
N ILE A 35 25.37 9.61 5.33
CA ILE A 35 24.29 10.37 5.93
C ILE A 35 24.66 11.85 6.07
N ASP A 36 23.64 12.72 6.00
CA ASP A 36 23.69 14.07 6.56
C ASP A 36 23.11 14.01 7.97
N TRP A 37 23.89 14.48 8.96
CA TRP A 37 23.49 14.39 10.36
C TRP A 37 23.97 15.59 11.16
N VAL A 38 23.01 16.31 11.74
CA VAL A 38 23.30 17.41 12.67
C VAL A 38 23.19 16.89 14.10
N SER A 39 24.33 16.77 14.76
CA SER A 39 24.40 16.33 16.16
C SER A 39 23.59 17.26 17.07
N GLY A 40 22.80 16.67 17.97
CA GLY A 40 21.95 17.43 18.89
C GLY A 40 20.57 17.82 18.34
N THR A 41 20.32 17.58 17.06
CA THR A 41 18.99 17.78 16.46
C THR A 41 18.20 16.49 16.50
N ALA A 42 17.03 16.52 17.14
CA ALA A 42 16.13 15.38 17.12
C ALA A 42 15.68 15.11 15.68
N ARG A 43 15.82 13.85 15.21
CA ARG A 43 15.36 13.43 13.88
C ARG A 43 16.08 14.12 12.71
N GLY A 44 17.34 14.53 12.90
CA GLY A 44 18.16 15.22 11.91
C GLY A 44 19.02 14.31 11.03
N ILE A 45 18.71 13.01 10.93
CA ILE A 45 19.45 12.05 10.11
C ILE A 45 18.79 11.96 8.73
N LYS A 46 19.56 12.17 7.65
CA LYS A 46 19.16 11.96 6.27
C LYS A 46 20.14 10.98 5.63
N VAL A 47 19.63 9.96 4.97
CA VAL A 47 20.46 9.06 4.18
C VAL A 47 20.83 9.77 2.86
N LEU A 48 22.09 9.67 2.47
CA LEU A 48 22.58 10.23 1.20
C LEU A 48 22.80 9.11 0.18
N ASP A 49 22.59 9.42 -1.10
CA ASP A 49 22.96 8.56 -2.21
C ASP A 49 24.46 8.67 -2.53
N ARG A 50 24.88 8.01 -3.63
CA ARG A 50 26.30 8.02 -4.07
C ARG A 50 26.79 9.40 -4.52
N ASP A 51 25.87 10.28 -4.90
CA ASP A 51 26.15 11.63 -5.36
C ASP A 51 26.09 12.66 -4.22
N GLY A 52 25.77 12.19 -3.00
CA GLY A 52 25.68 13.02 -1.79
C GLY A 52 24.34 13.74 -1.65
N GLU A 53 23.35 13.40 -2.47
CA GLU A 53 22.00 13.96 -2.37
C GLU A 53 21.13 13.16 -1.38
N PRO A 54 20.24 13.83 -0.64
CA PRO A 54 19.36 13.14 0.28
C PRO A 54 18.46 12.13 -0.43
N VAL A 55 18.59 10.84 -0.07
CA VAL A 55 17.67 9.82 -0.55
C VAL A 55 16.26 10.13 -0.04
N PRO A 56 15.29 10.34 -0.93
CA PRO A 56 13.91 10.55 -0.50
C PRO A 56 13.45 9.37 0.34
N ASN A 57 13.02 9.64 1.56
CA ASN A 57 12.42 8.60 2.40
C ASN A 57 10.99 8.35 1.89
N VAL A 58 10.89 7.55 0.83
CA VAL A 58 9.61 7.18 0.23
C VAL A 58 9.05 6.00 1.03
N PRO A 59 7.89 6.15 1.69
CA PRO A 59 7.27 5.06 2.38
C PRO A 59 7.00 3.90 1.42
N ARG A 60 7.23 2.67 1.87
CA ARG A 60 6.91 1.46 1.12
C ARG A 60 5.78 0.71 1.82
N ILE A 61 4.90 0.15 1.05
CA ILE A 61 3.81 -0.71 1.53
C ILE A 61 3.97 -2.12 0.95
N GLN A 62 3.49 -3.10 1.68
CA GLN A 62 3.50 -4.49 1.24
C GLN A 62 2.41 -4.75 0.21
N VAL A 63 2.72 -5.54 -0.82
CA VAL A 63 1.75 -6.12 -1.74
C VAL A 63 1.28 -7.43 -1.12
N VAL A 64 0.13 -7.41 -0.44
CA VAL A 64 -0.33 -8.50 0.42
C VAL A 64 -1.09 -9.60 -0.32
N GLY A 65 -1.24 -9.49 -1.64
CA GLY A 65 -1.92 -10.50 -2.44
C GLY A 65 -2.38 -10.00 -3.79
N TYR A 66 -3.37 -10.69 -4.33
CA TYR A 66 -3.96 -10.41 -5.64
C TYR A 66 -5.42 -9.99 -5.47
N VAL A 67 -5.90 -9.14 -6.38
CA VAL A 67 -7.32 -8.87 -6.56
C VAL A 67 -7.70 -9.19 -8.00
N GLN A 68 -8.82 -9.86 -8.19
CA GLN A 68 -9.26 -10.23 -9.52
C GLN A 68 -10.18 -9.16 -10.11
N ALA A 69 -9.79 -8.72 -11.29
CA ALA A 69 -10.63 -7.94 -12.17
C ALA A 69 -11.21 -8.89 -13.25
N GLY A 70 -12.19 -9.74 -12.86
CA GLY A 70 -12.79 -10.71 -13.80
C GLY A 70 -13.46 -11.86 -13.07
N GLU A 71 -12.77 -12.93 -12.78
CA GLU A 71 -13.28 -14.08 -12.02
C GLU A 71 -12.74 -14.08 -10.58
N PRO A 72 -13.51 -14.61 -9.61
CA PRO A 72 -13.23 -14.44 -8.19
C PRO A 72 -12.03 -15.24 -7.68
N ILE A 73 -11.29 -14.70 -6.73
CA ILE A 73 -10.25 -15.43 -6.00
C ILE A 73 -10.61 -15.50 -4.52
N HIS A 74 -10.34 -16.67 -3.93
CA HIS A 74 -10.43 -16.88 -2.51
C HIS A 74 -9.60 -15.87 -1.72
N TYR A 75 -10.21 -15.33 -0.68
CA TYR A 75 -9.70 -14.31 0.23
C TYR A 75 -8.30 -14.65 0.78
N PHE A 76 -7.34 -13.74 0.59
CA PHE A 76 -6.13 -13.73 1.40
C PHE A 76 -6.41 -12.94 2.68
N SER A 77 -6.42 -13.63 3.80
CA SER A 77 -6.58 -13.02 5.11
C SER A 77 -5.43 -12.03 5.36
N LEU A 78 -5.75 -10.77 5.64
CA LEU A 78 -4.81 -9.77 6.14
C LEU A 78 -4.19 -10.16 7.51
N GLN A 79 -4.60 -11.30 8.09
CA GLN A 79 -4.14 -11.80 9.38
C GLN A 79 -3.16 -12.98 9.29
N GLY A 80 -2.74 -13.40 8.08
CA GLY A 80 -1.91 -14.58 7.85
C GLY A 80 -0.45 -14.27 7.50
N ALA A 81 0.21 -13.33 8.15
CA ALA A 81 1.67 -13.14 8.05
C ALA A 81 2.43 -14.24 8.82
N GLY A 82 2.25 -15.49 8.39
CA GLY A 82 2.85 -16.68 9.02
C GLY A 82 3.58 -17.63 8.07
N SER A 83 3.76 -17.26 6.81
CA SER A 83 4.59 -18.03 5.86
C SER A 83 5.60 -17.11 5.18
N SER A 84 6.82 -17.59 5.08
CA SER A 84 8.04 -16.94 4.56
C SER A 84 7.96 -16.63 3.05
N GLN A 85 6.92 -15.92 2.59
CA GLN A 85 6.91 -15.33 1.25
C GLN A 85 7.43 -13.89 1.38
N GLU A 86 8.51 -13.60 0.68
CA GLU A 86 8.95 -12.22 0.43
C GLU A 86 7.81 -11.53 -0.33
N PHE A 87 7.07 -10.68 0.38
CA PHE A 87 6.07 -9.84 -0.25
C PHE A 87 6.78 -8.73 -1.02
N ASP A 88 6.43 -8.57 -2.28
CA ASP A 88 6.83 -7.40 -3.05
C ASP A 88 6.40 -6.12 -2.31
N THR A 89 7.23 -5.09 -2.38
CA THR A 89 6.90 -3.79 -1.82
C THR A 89 6.80 -2.75 -2.93
N VAL A 90 5.87 -1.82 -2.81
CA VAL A 90 5.76 -0.67 -3.72
C VAL A 90 5.92 0.64 -2.98
N GLU A 91 6.50 1.61 -3.65
CA GLU A 91 6.68 2.95 -3.10
C GLU A 91 5.35 3.70 -3.10
N VAL A 92 5.09 4.42 -2.00
CA VAL A 92 3.91 5.28 -1.89
C VAL A 92 4.24 6.63 -2.50
N PRO A 93 3.51 7.09 -3.52
CA PRO A 93 3.78 8.38 -4.14
C PRO A 93 3.73 9.54 -3.14
N PRO A 94 4.66 10.52 -3.27
CA PRO A 94 4.61 11.74 -2.49
C PRO A 94 3.28 12.46 -2.77
N GLY A 95 2.50 12.73 -1.74
CA GLY A 95 1.20 13.40 -1.88
C GLY A 95 -0.01 12.54 -1.58
N LEU A 96 0.11 11.24 -1.41
CA LEU A 96 -0.95 10.44 -0.81
C LEU A 96 -1.16 10.88 0.64
N ARG A 97 -2.25 11.65 0.86
CA ARG A 97 -2.59 12.20 2.19
C ARG A 97 -3.11 11.10 3.12
N GLY A 98 -2.78 11.21 4.41
CA GLY A 98 -3.27 10.34 5.47
C GLY A 98 -2.19 9.44 6.05
N ARG A 99 -2.59 8.52 6.93
CA ARG A 99 -1.68 7.55 7.54
C ARG A 99 -1.31 6.49 6.50
N HIS A 100 -0.03 6.11 6.47
CA HIS A 100 0.43 5.04 5.59
C HIS A 100 0.14 3.65 6.17
N ASP A 101 -0.09 3.57 7.48
CA ASP A 101 -0.43 2.33 8.19
C ASP A 101 -1.76 1.71 7.70
N ASP A 102 -2.64 2.54 7.09
CA ASP A 102 -3.92 2.10 6.55
C ASP A 102 -3.82 1.73 5.04
N LEU A 103 -2.60 1.70 4.47
CA LEU A 103 -2.37 1.39 3.06
C LEU A 103 -1.82 -0.01 2.87
N PHE A 104 -2.29 -0.69 1.83
CA PHE A 104 -1.74 -1.95 1.37
C PHE A 104 -1.79 -2.04 -0.16
N GLY A 105 -0.96 -2.88 -0.76
CA GLY A 105 -0.94 -3.13 -2.19
C GLY A 105 -1.65 -4.44 -2.53
N LEU A 106 -2.34 -4.46 -3.68
CA LEU A 106 -2.86 -5.68 -4.30
C LEU A 106 -2.45 -5.71 -5.77
N LYS A 107 -1.96 -6.85 -6.24
CA LYS A 107 -1.67 -7.05 -7.66
C LYS A 107 -2.94 -7.42 -8.40
N VAL A 108 -3.22 -6.72 -9.48
CA VAL A 108 -4.42 -6.91 -10.29
C VAL A 108 -4.24 -8.11 -11.21
N LYS A 109 -5.29 -8.93 -11.32
CA LYS A 109 -5.42 -9.99 -12.33
C LYS A 109 -6.69 -9.79 -13.14
N GLY A 110 -6.56 -9.78 -14.45
CA GLY A 110 -7.69 -9.66 -15.39
C GLY A 110 -7.94 -8.23 -15.86
N THR A 111 -8.98 -8.07 -16.66
CA THR A 111 -9.15 -6.89 -17.54
C THR A 111 -10.46 -6.12 -17.31
N SER A 112 -11.24 -6.43 -16.28
CA SER A 112 -12.55 -5.78 -16.09
C SER A 112 -12.49 -4.29 -15.73
N MET A 113 -11.30 -3.74 -15.54
CA MET A 113 -11.09 -2.33 -15.15
C MET A 113 -10.19 -1.56 -16.14
N VAL A 114 -9.99 -2.07 -17.37
CA VAL A 114 -9.07 -1.47 -18.35
C VAL A 114 -9.51 -0.07 -18.80
N ASP A 115 -10.81 0.20 -18.91
CA ASP A 115 -11.32 1.54 -19.26
C ASP A 115 -11.13 2.55 -18.10
N ALA A 116 -10.79 2.08 -16.93
CA ALA A 116 -10.32 2.89 -15.78
C ALA A 116 -8.80 2.95 -15.68
N LEU A 117 -8.08 2.52 -16.73
CA LEU A 117 -6.62 2.48 -16.83
C LEU A 117 -5.96 1.55 -15.80
N VAL A 118 -6.68 0.50 -15.37
CA VAL A 118 -6.16 -0.57 -14.52
C VAL A 118 -6.03 -1.83 -15.33
N ASP A 119 -4.81 -2.28 -15.59
CA ASP A 119 -4.50 -3.46 -16.41
C ASP A 119 -4.07 -4.65 -15.56
N ASP A 120 -4.05 -5.82 -16.21
CA ASP A 120 -3.47 -7.03 -15.63
C ASP A 120 -2.00 -6.80 -15.25
N GLY A 121 -1.62 -7.21 -14.04
CA GLY A 121 -0.26 -7.04 -13.50
C GLY A 121 0.00 -5.72 -12.78
N ASP A 122 -0.86 -4.72 -12.88
CA ASP A 122 -0.76 -3.49 -12.08
C ASP A 122 -0.83 -3.78 -10.58
N VAL A 123 -0.29 -2.88 -9.77
CA VAL A 123 -0.49 -2.88 -8.33
C VAL A 123 -1.39 -1.71 -7.96
N VAL A 124 -2.55 -1.99 -7.38
CA VAL A 124 -3.40 -0.96 -6.80
C VAL A 124 -3.03 -0.72 -5.33
N ILE A 125 -2.81 0.54 -4.98
CA ILE A 125 -2.64 0.96 -3.58
C ILE A 125 -4.02 1.25 -3.02
N VAL A 126 -4.37 0.53 -1.98
CA VAL A 126 -5.69 0.53 -1.37
C VAL A 126 -5.60 1.14 0.02
N ARG A 127 -6.51 2.06 0.31
CA ARG A 127 -6.73 2.54 1.68
C ARG A 127 -7.83 1.72 2.33
N GLN A 128 -7.52 1.11 3.45
CA GLN A 128 -8.48 0.35 4.23
C GLN A 128 -9.59 1.28 4.74
N THR A 129 -10.82 0.98 4.35
CA THR A 129 -12.03 1.69 4.79
C THR A 129 -13.26 0.82 4.54
N PRO A 130 -14.27 0.85 5.43
CA PRO A 130 -15.51 0.12 5.22
C PRO A 130 -16.54 0.93 4.40
N VAL A 131 -16.22 2.16 3.99
CA VAL A 131 -17.15 3.05 3.28
C VAL A 131 -16.57 3.52 1.96
N ALA A 132 -17.43 3.72 0.98
CA ALA A 132 -17.09 4.25 -0.34
C ALA A 132 -18.18 5.20 -0.84
N ASN A 133 -17.81 6.12 -1.73
CA ASN A 133 -18.73 6.98 -2.44
C ASN A 133 -18.97 6.44 -3.87
N ASP A 134 -20.07 6.86 -4.47
CA ASP A 134 -20.40 6.48 -5.85
C ASP A 134 -19.28 6.84 -6.83
N GLY A 135 -18.95 5.88 -7.69
CA GLY A 135 -17.90 6.00 -8.69
C GLY A 135 -16.48 5.69 -8.20
N GLU A 136 -16.24 5.57 -6.89
CA GLU A 136 -14.93 5.16 -6.38
C GLU A 136 -14.60 3.72 -6.76
N MET A 137 -13.34 3.45 -7.06
CA MET A 137 -12.83 2.09 -7.24
C MET A 137 -12.59 1.45 -5.87
N VAL A 138 -13.21 0.31 -5.64
CA VAL A 138 -13.19 -0.38 -4.34
C VAL A 138 -12.72 -1.82 -4.48
N ILE A 139 -12.17 -2.31 -3.40
CA ILE A 139 -12.02 -3.74 -3.13
C ILE A 139 -13.25 -4.16 -2.35
N ALA A 140 -14.11 -4.95 -2.98
CA ALA A 140 -15.35 -5.45 -2.41
C ALA A 140 -15.23 -6.95 -2.16
N TRP A 141 -15.70 -7.38 -0.99
CA TRP A 141 -15.88 -8.78 -0.61
C TRP A 141 -17.36 -9.16 -0.78
N LEU A 142 -17.60 -10.16 -1.62
CA LEU A 142 -18.92 -10.74 -1.85
C LEU A 142 -19.08 -11.96 -0.96
N LYS A 143 -20.00 -11.87 0.01
CA LYS A 143 -20.19 -12.92 1.02
C LYS A 143 -20.74 -14.22 0.45
N ASP A 144 -21.67 -14.12 -0.52
CA ASP A 144 -22.35 -15.28 -1.11
C ASP A 144 -21.37 -16.23 -1.80
N ASN A 145 -20.36 -15.67 -2.46
CA ASN A 145 -19.38 -16.43 -3.23
C ASN A 145 -18.02 -16.54 -2.52
N GLU A 146 -17.85 -15.88 -1.37
CA GLU A 146 -16.56 -15.75 -0.67
C GLU A 146 -15.45 -15.16 -1.55
N GLU A 147 -15.76 -14.10 -2.29
CA GLU A 147 -14.93 -13.58 -3.36
C GLU A 147 -14.56 -12.11 -3.17
N THR A 148 -13.33 -11.77 -3.57
CA THR A 148 -12.86 -10.38 -3.59
C THR A 148 -12.80 -9.87 -5.02
N THR A 149 -13.35 -8.69 -5.28
CA THR A 149 -13.34 -8.07 -6.61
C THR A 149 -12.97 -6.58 -6.57
N LEU A 150 -12.40 -6.11 -7.68
CA LEU A 150 -12.12 -4.68 -7.92
C LEU A 150 -13.13 -4.14 -8.94
N LYS A 151 -13.96 -3.19 -8.52
CA LYS A 151 -15.01 -2.56 -9.34
C LYS A 151 -15.22 -1.11 -8.92
N ARG A 152 -15.99 -0.35 -9.72
CA ARG A 152 -16.56 0.92 -9.26
C ARG A 152 -17.80 0.66 -8.43
N PHE A 153 -17.86 1.30 -7.28
CA PHE A 153 -18.98 1.22 -6.34
C PHE A 153 -20.08 2.22 -6.69
N TYR A 154 -21.34 1.78 -6.59
CA TYR A 154 -22.52 2.63 -6.65
C TYR A 154 -23.58 2.13 -5.67
N SER A 155 -24.10 3.04 -4.84
CA SER A 155 -25.20 2.75 -3.93
C SER A 155 -26.54 3.10 -4.58
N GLU A 156 -27.38 2.11 -4.81
CA GLU A 156 -28.69 2.25 -5.45
C GLU A 156 -29.82 1.89 -4.48
N GLY A 157 -29.86 2.58 -3.35
CA GLY A 157 -30.82 2.31 -2.27
C GLY A 157 -30.53 1.00 -1.56
N PRO A 158 -31.43 -0.01 -1.60
CA PRO A 158 -31.20 -1.28 -0.93
C PRO A 158 -30.19 -2.19 -1.63
N ARG A 159 -29.79 -1.83 -2.87
CA ARG A 159 -28.82 -2.59 -3.67
C ARG A 159 -27.54 -1.81 -3.87
N ILE A 160 -26.46 -2.57 -4.04
CA ILE A 160 -25.16 -2.07 -4.48
C ILE A 160 -24.91 -2.59 -5.88
N ARG A 161 -24.46 -1.70 -6.76
CA ARG A 161 -23.94 -2.05 -8.05
C ARG A 161 -22.42 -1.93 -8.05
N LEU A 162 -21.74 -3.02 -8.35
CA LEU A 162 -20.32 -3.08 -8.58
C LEU A 162 -20.07 -3.09 -10.08
N GLN A 163 -19.72 -1.93 -10.64
CA GLN A 163 -19.60 -1.69 -12.06
C GLN A 163 -18.18 -1.96 -12.56
N PRO A 164 -17.98 -2.89 -13.52
CA PRO A 164 -16.71 -3.00 -14.22
C PRO A 164 -16.47 -1.76 -15.10
N ALA A 165 -15.22 -1.44 -15.31
CA ALA A 165 -14.78 -0.47 -16.30
C ALA A 165 -14.23 -1.21 -17.53
N ASN A 166 -15.07 -1.99 -18.15
CA ASN A 166 -14.87 -2.72 -19.41
C ASN A 166 -16.23 -3.23 -19.87
N SER A 167 -16.63 -2.87 -21.08
CA SER A 167 -17.94 -3.23 -21.66
C SER A 167 -18.14 -4.72 -21.92
N ALA A 168 -17.08 -5.52 -21.87
CA ALA A 168 -17.15 -6.98 -22.01
C ALA A 168 -17.63 -7.69 -20.71
N PHE A 169 -17.80 -6.96 -19.61
CA PHE A 169 -18.20 -7.50 -18.32
C PHE A 169 -19.50 -6.87 -17.84
N ASP A 170 -20.41 -7.68 -17.32
CA ASP A 170 -21.66 -7.22 -16.75
C ASP A 170 -21.47 -6.67 -15.33
N PRO A 171 -22.29 -5.68 -14.91
CA PRO A 171 -22.34 -5.21 -13.52
C PRO A 171 -22.81 -6.32 -12.58
N ILE A 172 -22.22 -6.34 -11.38
CA ILE A 172 -22.67 -7.21 -10.28
C ILE A 172 -23.65 -6.40 -9.43
N PHE A 173 -24.85 -6.96 -9.23
CA PHE A 173 -25.84 -6.39 -8.33
C PHE A 173 -26.00 -7.30 -7.10
N CYS A 174 -25.84 -6.74 -5.91
CA CYS A 174 -25.97 -7.44 -4.66
C CYS A 174 -26.74 -6.61 -3.63
N SER A 175 -27.23 -7.26 -2.58
CA SER A 175 -27.76 -6.58 -1.41
C SER A 175 -26.62 -5.89 -0.65
N ALA A 176 -26.93 -4.80 0.03
CA ALA A 176 -25.94 -4.13 0.89
C ALA A 176 -25.44 -5.02 2.03
N GLU A 177 -26.22 -6.06 2.41
CA GLU A 177 -25.85 -7.02 3.46
C GLU A 177 -24.84 -8.07 2.96
N ASP A 178 -24.80 -8.31 1.65
CA ASP A 178 -23.98 -9.36 1.02
C ASP A 178 -22.63 -8.85 0.51
N VAL A 179 -22.38 -7.55 0.64
CA VAL A 179 -21.12 -6.93 0.23
C VAL A 179 -20.44 -6.21 1.39
N GLU A 180 -19.14 -6.36 1.48
CA GLU A 180 -18.30 -5.65 2.43
C GLU A 180 -17.18 -4.91 1.71
N ILE A 181 -17.09 -3.61 1.92
CA ILE A 181 -15.99 -2.82 1.36
C ILE A 181 -14.75 -3.01 2.24
N LYS A 182 -13.69 -3.55 1.66
CA LYS A 182 -12.39 -3.76 2.32
C LYS A 182 -11.47 -2.56 2.19
N GLY A 183 -11.69 -1.74 1.17
CA GLY A 183 -10.93 -0.52 0.95
C GLY A 183 -11.23 0.13 -0.39
N ARG A 184 -10.73 1.36 -0.55
CA ARG A 184 -10.81 2.09 -1.82
C ARG A 184 -9.43 2.27 -2.43
N VAL A 185 -9.34 2.18 -3.74
CA VAL A 185 -8.12 2.43 -4.50
C VAL A 185 -7.78 3.92 -4.43
N VAL A 186 -6.56 4.22 -4.08
CA VAL A 186 -6.06 5.60 -3.95
C VAL A 186 -4.92 5.88 -4.93
N HIS A 187 -4.31 4.83 -5.51
CA HIS A 187 -3.27 4.97 -6.53
C HIS A 187 -3.12 3.67 -7.31
N ILE A 188 -2.65 3.79 -8.56
CA ILE A 188 -2.29 2.65 -9.43
C ILE A 188 -0.80 2.77 -9.69
N HIS A 189 -0.06 1.72 -9.39
CA HIS A 189 1.37 1.61 -9.65
C HIS A 189 1.58 0.61 -10.78
N ARG A 190 2.26 1.05 -11.84
CA ARG A 190 2.60 0.23 -13.02
C ARG A 190 4.09 0.28 -13.26
N ASN A 191 4.73 -0.89 -13.29
CA ASN A 191 6.09 -1.02 -13.78
C ASN A 191 6.07 -1.17 -15.30
N LEU A 192 6.59 -0.19 -15.99
CA LEU A 192 6.88 -0.27 -17.41
C LEU A 192 8.29 -0.85 -17.56
N ILE A 193 8.40 -2.15 -17.84
CA ILE A 193 9.67 -2.82 -18.16
C ILE A 193 9.88 -2.77 -19.66
#